data_5c7b58262d3a3e919d148372a3ca6532
#
_entry.id   5c7b58262d3a3e919d148372a3ca6532
#
_cell.length_a   1.000
_cell.length_b   1.000
_cell.length_c   1.000
_cell.angle_alpha   90.00
_cell.angle_beta   90.00
_cell.angle_gamma   90.00
#
_symmetry.space_group_name_H-M   'P 1'
#
loop_
_entity.id
_entity.type
_entity.pdbx_description
1 polymer ?
#
loop_
_entity_poly.entity_id
_entity_poly.type
_entity_poly.pdbx_seq_one_letter_code
_entity_poly.pdbx_strand_id
1 'polypeptide(L)'
;MRHVFAAVMVAGLLTGGAHGQQTPSSPDSCTGLAQLALPDAKVVSAEAVPAGGFTPPPSLNPWTVGDPSFYKTVPAFCRVVVKATPSADSDIRIEVWMPAAGWSGRFRGQGNGGFAGEIDYRSMGAAVARGDATAGTDTGHSAGGTDASWALGHPEKVTDFGY
;
A
#
# COMPACT_ATOMS: atom_id res chain seq x y z
N MET A 1 23.20 -68.69 -31.70
CA MET A 1 22.67 -68.00 -30.45
C MET A 1 22.78 -66.50 -30.68
N ARG A 2 21.68 -65.85 -30.94
CA ARG A 2 21.63 -64.41 -31.24
C ARG A 2 21.05 -63.71 -30.00
N HIS A 3 21.88 -62.91 -29.32
CA HIS A 3 21.44 -62.08 -28.18
C HIS A 3 20.87 -60.75 -28.70
N VAL A 4 19.58 -60.54 -28.48
CA VAL A 4 18.89 -59.28 -28.75
C VAL A 4 18.97 -58.44 -27.49
N PHE A 5 19.70 -57.29 -27.54
CA PHE A 5 19.68 -56.28 -26.47
C PHE A 5 18.52 -55.36 -26.74
N ALA A 6 17.56 -55.36 -25.81
CA ALA A 6 16.47 -54.37 -25.76
C ALA A 6 16.96 -53.08 -25.06
N ALA A 7 17.03 -51.97 -25.79
CA ALA A 7 17.31 -50.64 -25.22
C ALA A 7 15.99 -50.07 -24.64
N VAL A 8 15.98 -49.84 -23.33
CA VAL A 8 14.90 -49.14 -22.64
C VAL A 8 15.19 -47.67 -22.71
N MET A 9 14.41 -46.90 -23.51
CA MET A 9 14.41 -45.45 -23.48
C MET A 9 13.57 -44.98 -22.30
N VAL A 10 14.22 -44.32 -21.33
CA VAL A 10 13.55 -43.58 -20.25
C VAL A 10 13.24 -42.17 -20.76
N ALA A 11 11.98 -41.90 -21.08
CA ALA A 11 11.50 -40.58 -21.40
C ALA A 11 11.39 -39.74 -20.10
N GLY A 12 12.33 -38.86 -19.86
CA GLY A 12 12.26 -37.90 -18.74
C GLY A 12 11.19 -36.85 -19.01
N LEU A 13 10.12 -36.86 -18.24
CA LEU A 13 9.13 -35.78 -18.20
C LEU A 13 9.79 -34.56 -17.49
N LEU A 14 10.19 -33.56 -18.28
CA LEU A 14 10.50 -32.24 -17.78
C LEU A 14 9.19 -31.54 -17.37
N THR A 15 8.88 -31.54 -16.11
CA THR A 15 7.82 -30.69 -15.55
C THR A 15 8.33 -29.27 -15.51
N GLY A 16 8.08 -28.51 -16.58
CA GLY A 16 8.30 -27.07 -16.60
C GLY A 16 7.39 -26.39 -15.58
N GLY A 17 7.98 -25.91 -14.49
CA GLY A 17 7.28 -25.06 -13.55
C GLY A 17 6.84 -23.78 -14.27
N ALA A 18 5.53 -23.60 -14.46
CA ALA A 18 4.96 -22.35 -14.94
C ALA A 18 5.23 -21.27 -13.88
N HIS A 19 6.26 -20.46 -14.11
CA HIS A 19 6.41 -19.20 -13.40
C HIS A 19 5.26 -18.31 -13.87
N GLY A 20 4.24 -18.14 -13.02
CA GLY A 20 3.14 -17.23 -13.30
C GLY A 20 3.70 -15.83 -13.57
N GLN A 21 3.69 -15.41 -14.83
CA GLN A 21 3.95 -14.03 -15.20
C GLN A 21 2.85 -13.18 -14.58
N GLN A 22 3.20 -12.38 -13.57
CA GLN A 22 2.31 -11.37 -13.04
C GLN A 22 2.09 -10.34 -14.15
N THR A 23 0.89 -10.34 -14.72
CA THR A 23 0.48 -9.28 -15.65
C THR A 23 0.46 -7.96 -14.89
N PRO A 24 1.00 -6.87 -15.47
CA PRO A 24 0.85 -5.55 -14.89
C PRO A 24 -0.63 -5.26 -14.64
N SER A 25 -0.98 -4.74 -13.45
CA SER A 25 -2.35 -4.31 -13.18
C SER A 25 -2.71 -3.19 -14.17
N SER A 26 -3.82 -3.36 -14.93
CA SER A 26 -4.29 -2.31 -15.82
C SER A 26 -4.76 -1.10 -15.02
N PRO A 27 -4.73 0.13 -15.55
CA PRO A 27 -5.35 1.29 -14.91
C PRO A 27 -6.79 1.04 -14.50
N ASP A 28 -7.56 0.29 -15.29
CA ASP A 28 -8.95 -0.07 -15.03
C ASP A 28 -9.11 -0.95 -13.77
N SER A 29 -8.14 -1.83 -13.48
CA SER A 29 -8.18 -2.65 -12.25
C SER A 29 -7.95 -1.78 -11.00
N CYS A 30 -7.18 -0.71 -11.09
CA CYS A 30 -6.97 0.23 -9.99
C CYS A 30 -8.23 1.06 -9.73
N THR A 31 -8.78 1.70 -10.77
CA THR A 31 -9.97 2.56 -10.63
C THR A 31 -11.21 1.77 -10.21
N GLY A 32 -11.30 0.49 -10.58
CA GLY A 32 -12.36 -0.42 -10.14
C GLY A 32 -12.43 -0.61 -8.62
N LEU A 33 -11.33 -0.39 -7.89
CA LEU A 33 -11.30 -0.46 -6.42
C LEU A 33 -12.17 0.63 -5.76
N ALA A 34 -12.51 1.70 -6.47
CA ALA A 34 -13.44 2.72 -5.97
C ALA A 34 -14.85 2.17 -5.66
N GLN A 35 -15.20 1.00 -6.22
CA GLN A 35 -16.50 0.36 -6.04
C GLN A 35 -16.52 -0.66 -4.87
N LEU A 36 -15.42 -0.82 -4.14
CA LEU A 36 -15.38 -1.76 -3.02
C LEU A 36 -16.31 -1.29 -1.89
N ALA A 37 -17.19 -2.19 -1.47
CA ALA A 37 -18.00 -2.01 -0.27
C ALA A 37 -17.18 -2.47 0.94
N LEU A 38 -16.96 -1.56 1.89
CA LEU A 38 -16.21 -1.82 3.11
C LEU A 38 -17.12 -1.56 4.31
N PRO A 39 -17.09 -2.40 5.38
CA PRO A 39 -17.80 -2.12 6.61
C PRO A 39 -17.20 -0.87 7.28
N ASP A 40 -18.05 0.03 7.74
CA ASP A 40 -17.68 1.27 8.45
C ASP A 40 -16.61 2.14 7.76
N ALA A 41 -16.46 1.95 6.43
CA ALA A 41 -15.47 2.67 5.64
C ALA A 41 -15.95 2.84 4.19
N LYS A 42 -15.35 3.80 3.50
CA LYS A 42 -15.58 4.00 2.07
C LYS A 42 -14.29 4.29 1.33
N VAL A 43 -14.18 3.80 0.11
CA VAL A 43 -13.14 4.25 -0.82
C VAL A 43 -13.51 5.66 -1.29
N VAL A 44 -12.64 6.63 -1.00
CA VAL A 44 -12.79 8.03 -1.42
C VAL A 44 -12.31 8.21 -2.86
N SER A 45 -11.17 7.59 -3.17
CA SER A 45 -10.62 7.56 -4.53
C SER A 45 -9.76 6.33 -4.75
N ALA A 46 -9.68 5.89 -5.99
CA ALA A 46 -8.73 4.90 -6.47
C ALA A 46 -8.20 5.38 -7.82
N GLU A 47 -6.90 5.62 -7.91
CA GLU A 47 -6.28 6.25 -9.07
C GLU A 47 -4.95 5.61 -9.44
N ALA A 48 -4.70 5.45 -10.73
CA ALA A 48 -3.41 5.05 -11.24
C ALA A 48 -2.48 6.27 -11.29
N VAL A 49 -1.47 6.28 -10.44
CA VAL A 49 -0.47 7.34 -10.39
C VAL A 49 0.70 6.94 -11.31
N PRO A 50 1.03 7.76 -12.33
CA PRO A 50 2.15 7.46 -13.21
C PRO A 50 3.49 7.60 -12.48
N ALA A 51 4.56 7.02 -13.02
CA ALA A 51 5.90 7.17 -12.48
C ALA A 51 6.26 8.66 -12.34
N GLY A 52 6.73 9.06 -11.16
CA GLY A 52 7.07 10.45 -10.84
C GLY A 52 5.88 11.41 -10.74
N GLY A 53 4.65 10.92 -10.83
CA GLY A 53 3.43 11.73 -10.88
C GLY A 53 2.83 12.10 -9.51
N PHE A 54 3.33 11.56 -8.42
CA PHE A 54 2.81 11.86 -7.10
C PHE A 54 3.35 13.18 -6.55
N THR A 55 2.46 13.95 -5.95
CA THR A 55 2.81 15.15 -5.17
C THR A 55 2.17 14.99 -3.80
N PRO A 56 2.96 14.94 -2.71
CA PRO A 56 2.41 14.80 -1.37
C PRO A 56 1.64 16.06 -0.97
N PRO A 57 0.56 15.92 -0.17
CA PRO A 57 -0.11 17.08 0.41
C PRO A 57 0.81 17.80 1.41
N PRO A 58 0.49 19.05 1.79
CA PRO A 58 1.15 19.72 2.90
C PRO A 58 1.05 18.89 4.18
N SER A 59 2.12 18.85 4.96
CA SER A 59 2.22 18.11 6.22
C SER A 59 2.67 19.04 7.36
N LEU A 60 2.22 18.74 8.57
CA LEU A 60 2.69 19.37 9.80
C LEU A 60 4.13 18.94 10.15
N ASN A 61 4.54 17.78 9.66
CA ASN A 61 5.85 17.21 9.90
C ASN A 61 6.61 16.99 8.58
N PRO A 62 7.62 17.83 8.27
CA PRO A 62 8.39 17.69 7.03
C PRO A 62 9.06 16.31 6.84
N TRP A 63 9.30 15.57 7.92
CA TRP A 63 9.93 14.24 7.84
C TRP A 63 9.04 13.19 7.18
N THR A 64 7.70 13.31 7.31
CA THR A 64 6.74 12.40 6.72
C THR A 64 6.56 12.61 5.21
N VAL A 65 6.92 13.79 4.73
CA VAL A 65 6.88 14.15 3.31
C VAL A 65 8.27 14.03 2.67
N GLY A 66 9.31 14.53 3.34
CA GLY A 66 10.67 14.53 2.82
C GLY A 66 10.87 15.51 1.65
N ASP A 67 11.92 15.29 0.86
CA ASP A 67 12.22 16.08 -0.33
C ASP A 67 11.23 15.77 -1.47
N PRO A 68 10.52 16.76 -2.03
CA PRO A 68 9.61 16.54 -3.15
C PRO A 68 10.25 15.93 -4.39
N SER A 69 11.56 16.12 -4.61
CA SER A 69 12.28 15.52 -5.73
C SER A 69 12.34 13.98 -5.66
N PHE A 70 12.28 13.43 -4.46
CA PHE A 70 12.21 11.98 -4.25
C PHE A 70 11.04 11.35 -5.01
N TYR A 71 9.87 11.98 -5.00
CA TYR A 71 8.68 11.42 -5.65
C TYR A 71 8.77 11.34 -7.17
N LYS A 72 9.70 12.11 -7.78
CA LYS A 72 9.98 12.00 -9.22
C LYS A 72 10.63 10.66 -9.59
N THR A 73 11.19 9.95 -8.61
CA THR A 73 11.80 8.62 -8.79
C THR A 73 10.90 7.45 -8.42
N VAL A 74 9.73 7.71 -7.81
CA VAL A 74 8.78 6.66 -7.41
C VAL A 74 8.14 6.05 -8.66
N PRO A 75 8.18 4.71 -8.82
CA PRO A 75 7.53 4.03 -9.94
C PRO A 75 6.01 4.25 -9.96
N ALA A 76 5.36 3.91 -11.07
CA ALA A 76 3.91 3.95 -11.17
C ALA A 76 3.25 3.00 -10.15
N PHE A 77 2.14 3.44 -9.56
CA PHE A 77 1.41 2.66 -8.57
C PHE A 77 -0.09 2.98 -8.58
N CYS A 78 -0.88 2.07 -8.05
CA CYS A 78 -2.28 2.31 -7.73
C CYS A 78 -2.37 2.92 -6.34
N ARG A 79 -2.96 4.11 -6.22
CA ARG A 79 -3.26 4.80 -4.97
C ARG A 79 -4.71 4.66 -4.63
N VAL A 80 -5.02 4.12 -3.47
CA VAL A 80 -6.38 4.02 -2.93
C VAL A 80 -6.46 4.83 -1.65
N VAL A 81 -7.41 5.75 -1.58
CA VAL A 81 -7.71 6.55 -0.38
C VAL A 81 -8.99 6.04 0.21
N VAL A 82 -8.94 5.69 1.48
CA VAL A 82 -10.08 5.19 2.25
C VAL A 82 -10.33 6.12 3.43
N LYS A 83 -11.60 6.37 3.73
CA LYS A 83 -12.07 7.01 4.96
C LYS A 83 -12.82 5.97 5.79
N ALA A 84 -12.35 5.69 7.00
CA ALA A 84 -13.05 4.83 7.96
C ALA A 84 -13.70 5.67 9.07
N THR A 85 -14.91 5.27 9.44
CA THR A 85 -15.76 5.95 10.43
C THR A 85 -16.45 4.92 11.31
N PRO A 86 -15.68 4.10 12.09
CA PRO A 86 -16.25 3.05 12.92
C PRO A 86 -17.09 3.58 14.09
N SER A 87 -16.91 4.85 14.46
CA SER A 87 -17.73 5.54 15.44
C SER A 87 -18.19 6.91 14.94
N ALA A 88 -19.05 7.59 15.69
CA ALA A 88 -19.55 8.92 15.32
C ALA A 88 -18.48 10.01 15.35
N ASP A 89 -17.42 9.84 16.16
CA ASP A 89 -16.29 10.76 16.28
C ASP A 89 -15.07 10.34 15.45
N SER A 90 -15.12 9.15 14.83
CA SER A 90 -14.04 8.63 14.01
C SER A 90 -13.97 9.32 12.63
N ASP A 91 -12.76 9.69 12.23
CA ASP A 91 -12.47 10.21 10.90
C ASP A 91 -11.06 9.76 10.50
N ILE A 92 -10.93 8.48 10.17
CA ILE A 92 -9.63 7.85 9.91
C ILE A 92 -9.36 7.86 8.41
N ARG A 93 -8.28 8.51 8.00
CA ARG A 93 -7.78 8.42 6.63
C ARG A 93 -6.74 7.31 6.52
N ILE A 94 -6.91 6.48 5.53
CA ILE A 94 -5.99 5.39 5.18
C ILE A 94 -5.62 5.54 3.71
N GLU A 95 -4.36 5.37 3.38
CA GLU A 95 -3.94 5.24 1.99
C GLU A 95 -3.27 3.88 1.78
N VAL A 96 -3.61 3.23 0.67
CA VAL A 96 -2.99 1.98 0.23
C VAL A 96 -2.35 2.22 -1.14
N TRP A 97 -1.06 1.93 -1.25
CA TRP A 97 -0.30 2.06 -2.48
C TRP A 97 0.19 0.69 -2.94
N MET A 98 -0.09 0.34 -4.18
CA MET A 98 0.26 -0.95 -4.78
C MET A 98 1.09 -0.69 -6.05
N PRO A 99 2.30 -1.26 -6.18
CA PRO A 99 3.09 -1.13 -7.41
C PRO A 99 2.28 -1.54 -8.64
N ALA A 100 2.30 -0.73 -9.70
CA ALA A 100 1.62 -1.05 -10.96
C ALA A 100 2.26 -2.27 -11.67
N ALA A 101 3.54 -2.53 -11.39
CA ALA A 101 4.28 -3.68 -11.91
C ALA A 101 5.37 -4.09 -10.92
N GLY A 102 5.85 -5.33 -11.02
CA GLY A 102 7.00 -5.81 -10.25
C GLY A 102 6.74 -5.92 -8.75
N TRP A 103 5.51 -6.28 -8.34
CA TRP A 103 5.22 -6.51 -6.92
C TRP A 103 6.12 -7.61 -6.34
N SER A 104 6.80 -7.29 -5.24
CA SER A 104 7.75 -8.18 -4.55
C SER A 104 7.07 -9.32 -3.74
N GLY A 105 5.74 -9.36 -3.67
CA GLY A 105 5.00 -10.25 -2.80
C GLY A 105 4.92 -9.78 -1.34
N ARG A 106 5.47 -8.61 -1.00
CA ARG A 106 5.48 -8.06 0.37
C ARG A 106 4.51 -6.91 0.53
N PHE A 107 3.99 -6.80 1.76
CA PHE A 107 3.20 -5.67 2.22
C PHE A 107 3.87 -5.01 3.43
N ARG A 108 3.82 -3.66 3.49
CA ARG A 108 4.33 -2.87 4.61
C ARG A 108 3.26 -1.95 5.17
N GLY A 109 2.89 -2.14 6.43
CA GLY A 109 2.16 -1.13 7.20
C GLY A 109 3.11 -0.04 7.68
N GLN A 110 2.68 1.22 7.54
CA GLN A 110 3.39 2.38 8.08
C GLN A 110 2.57 2.95 9.23
N GLY A 111 3.16 3.03 10.41
CA GLY A 111 2.56 3.63 11.59
C GLY A 111 3.07 5.04 11.84
N ASN A 112 2.52 5.68 12.86
CA ASN A 112 2.92 7.00 13.32
C ASN A 112 3.91 6.92 14.48
N GLY A 113 4.71 7.96 14.66
CA GLY A 113 5.62 8.11 15.79
C GLY A 113 5.05 9.02 16.87
N GLY A 114 5.18 8.62 18.15
CA GLY A 114 4.64 9.40 19.27
C GLY A 114 3.11 9.54 19.15
N PHE A 115 2.60 10.75 19.24
CA PHE A 115 1.18 11.09 19.09
C PHE A 115 0.84 11.69 17.72
N ALA A 116 1.70 11.51 16.72
CA ALA A 116 1.45 12.05 15.39
C ALA A 116 0.24 11.39 14.73
N GLY A 117 -0.52 12.19 13.99
CA GLY A 117 -1.62 11.77 13.14
C GLY A 117 -1.37 12.20 11.70
N GLU A 118 -0.46 11.53 11.01
CA GLU A 118 -0.08 11.85 9.62
C GLU A 118 0.30 10.60 8.85
N ILE A 119 -0.02 10.57 7.56
CA ILE A 119 0.46 9.52 6.67
C ILE A 119 1.92 9.80 6.29
N ASP A 120 2.81 8.84 6.54
CA ASP A 120 4.22 8.91 6.14
C ASP A 120 4.40 8.59 4.65
N TYR A 121 4.16 9.58 3.81
CA TYR A 121 4.28 9.46 2.35
C TYR A 121 5.68 9.10 1.89
N ARG A 122 6.72 9.57 2.59
CA ARG A 122 8.11 9.25 2.28
C ARG A 122 8.36 7.75 2.44
N SER A 123 7.96 7.17 3.55
CA SER A 123 8.11 5.73 3.79
C SER A 123 7.26 4.90 2.85
N MET A 124 6.05 5.35 2.50
CA MET A 124 5.21 4.70 1.49
C MET A 124 5.87 4.73 0.11
N GLY A 125 6.36 5.87 -0.34
CA GLY A 125 7.08 5.99 -1.62
C GLY A 125 8.33 5.10 -1.67
N ALA A 126 9.08 5.03 -0.55
CA ALA A 126 10.23 4.13 -0.45
C ALA A 126 9.85 2.65 -0.48
N ALA A 127 8.67 2.26 0.04
CA ALA A 127 8.16 0.90 -0.08
C ALA A 127 7.83 0.55 -1.53
N VAL A 128 7.08 1.42 -2.22
CA VAL A 128 6.73 1.24 -3.65
C VAL A 128 7.99 1.18 -4.51
N ALA A 129 9.00 2.02 -4.25
CA ALA A 129 10.27 1.99 -4.98
C ALA A 129 11.01 0.63 -4.87
N ARG A 130 10.75 -0.14 -3.81
CA ARG A 130 11.26 -1.51 -3.64
C ARG A 130 10.33 -2.58 -4.20
N GLY A 131 9.21 -2.20 -4.80
CA GLY A 131 8.18 -3.12 -5.28
C GLY A 131 7.25 -3.64 -4.18
N ASP A 132 7.28 -3.09 -2.97
CA ASP A 132 6.39 -3.52 -1.87
C ASP A 132 5.03 -2.78 -1.99
N ALA A 133 3.93 -3.48 -1.76
CA ALA A 133 2.66 -2.82 -1.45
C ALA A 133 2.71 -2.23 -0.04
N THR A 134 2.00 -1.13 0.21
CA THR A 134 2.08 -0.44 1.50
C THR A 134 0.76 0.23 1.87
N ALA A 135 0.54 0.41 3.17
CA ALA A 135 -0.53 1.26 3.68
C ALA A 135 0.00 2.19 4.78
N GLY A 136 -0.58 3.36 4.89
CA GLY A 136 -0.38 4.32 5.96
C GLY A 136 -1.71 4.91 6.42
N THR A 137 -1.75 5.42 7.64
CA THR A 137 -2.95 6.01 8.24
C THR A 137 -2.60 7.24 9.05
N ASP A 138 -3.54 8.19 9.17
CA ASP A 138 -3.46 9.31 10.11
C ASP A 138 -4.04 8.97 11.49
N THR A 139 -4.53 7.74 11.67
CA THR A 139 -5.11 7.27 12.95
C THR A 139 -6.25 8.16 13.48
N GLY A 140 -6.99 8.82 12.58
CA GLY A 140 -8.21 9.57 12.90
C GLY A 140 -8.00 10.98 13.45
N HIS A 141 -6.78 11.53 13.36
CA HIS A 141 -6.51 12.90 13.81
C HIS A 141 -5.36 13.55 12.99
N SER A 142 -5.06 14.78 13.27
CA SER A 142 -3.93 15.50 12.69
C SER A 142 -3.20 16.25 13.79
N ALA A 143 -1.99 15.79 14.12
CA ALA A 143 -1.16 16.36 15.18
C ALA A 143 0.33 16.03 14.98
N GLY A 144 1.19 16.82 15.57
CA GLY A 144 2.62 16.49 15.69
C GLY A 144 2.88 15.42 16.75
N GLY A 145 4.04 14.75 16.69
CA GLY A 145 4.35 13.58 17.55
C GLY A 145 4.39 13.84 19.06
N THR A 146 4.34 15.08 19.52
CA THR A 146 4.34 15.46 20.94
C THR A 146 3.01 16.08 21.39
N ASP A 147 2.03 16.21 20.50
CA ASP A 147 0.75 16.84 20.76
C ASP A 147 -0.34 15.78 20.94
N ALA A 148 -0.83 15.61 22.15
CA ALA A 148 -1.92 14.69 22.50
C ALA A 148 -3.24 15.43 22.77
N SER A 149 -3.36 16.73 22.45
CA SER A 149 -4.57 17.52 22.73
C SER A 149 -5.81 17.04 22.00
N TRP A 150 -5.64 16.35 20.86
CA TRP A 150 -6.71 15.74 20.06
C TRP A 150 -7.49 14.64 20.83
N ALA A 151 -6.89 14.05 21.87
CA ALA A 151 -7.51 12.99 22.67
C ALA A 151 -8.45 13.53 23.76
N LEU A 152 -8.33 14.83 24.12
CA LEU A 152 -9.09 15.44 25.21
C LEU A 152 -10.58 15.54 24.89
N GLY A 153 -11.41 14.76 25.60
CA GLY A 153 -12.85 14.70 25.37
C GLY A 153 -13.28 13.83 24.17
N HIS A 154 -12.33 13.12 23.53
CA HIS A 154 -12.55 12.28 22.36
C HIS A 154 -12.10 10.83 22.59
N PRO A 155 -12.83 10.02 23.42
CA PRO A 155 -12.43 8.66 23.75
C PRO A 155 -12.38 7.73 22.52
N GLU A 156 -13.27 7.94 21.53
CA GLU A 156 -13.25 7.19 20.28
C GLU A 156 -11.95 7.41 19.48
N LYS A 157 -11.44 8.66 19.45
CA LYS A 157 -10.16 8.95 18.78
C LYS A 157 -8.97 8.27 19.46
N VAL A 158 -9.02 8.11 20.77
CA VAL A 158 -8.01 7.33 21.53
C VAL A 158 -8.05 5.86 21.09
N THR A 159 -9.24 5.32 20.88
CA THR A 159 -9.44 3.96 20.36
C THR A 159 -8.92 3.87 18.92
N ASP A 160 -9.28 4.80 18.04
CA ASP A 160 -8.82 4.86 16.65
C ASP A 160 -7.30 4.92 16.53
N PHE A 161 -6.64 5.61 17.46
CA PHE A 161 -5.18 5.72 17.50
C PHE A 161 -4.50 4.43 18.00
N GLY A 162 -5.11 3.72 18.94
CA GLY A 162 -4.50 2.59 19.65
C GLY A 162 -4.77 1.22 19.05
N TYR A 163 -5.75 1.10 18.16
CA TYR A 163 -6.22 -0.16 17.59
C TYR A 163 -6.43 -0.04 16.09
#